data_97319184508b95eeee4711e84f014fdc
#
_entry.id   97319184508b95eeee4711e84f014fdc
#
_cell.length_a   1.000
_cell.length_b   1.000
_cell.length_c   1.000
_cell.angle_alpha   90.00
_cell.angle_beta   90.00
_cell.angle_gamma   90.00
#
_symmetry.space_group_name_H-M   'P 1'
#
loop_
_entity.id
_entity.type
_entity.pdbx_description
1 polymer ?
#
loop_
_entity_poly.entity_id
_entity_poly.type
_entity_poly.pdbx_seq_one_letter_code
_entity_poly.pdbx_strand_id
1 'polypeptide(L)'
;ESDVNRFPAALAPWKDELEGRAVIVRKAKPLPVECIVRGYITGSGWKDYKATGSVCGYKLPANLRESDKLEPALFTPSTKAELGKHDENISVAQAAELLGAETAAQVERTTLAIYEAGRTYAAGRGIIVADTKFEFGFIDGKLHLIDEVLTPDSSRFWPADQYKPGQGQPSFDKQYLRDWLEKQPWNKQPPPPALPEEIIKATANRYQEAYDILTK
;
A
#
# COMPACT_ATOMS: atom_id res chain seq x y z
N GLU A 1 16.67 -5.39 -13.08
CA GLU A 1 16.69 -5.62 -14.54
C GLU A 1 15.32 -6.06 -15.00
N SER A 2 14.70 -5.31 -15.89
CA SER A 2 13.36 -5.58 -16.47
C SER A 2 13.43 -6.01 -17.95
N ASP A 3 14.55 -5.79 -18.62
CA ASP A 3 14.74 -6.26 -20.00
C ASP A 3 14.98 -7.78 -20.02
N VAL A 4 14.04 -8.53 -20.52
CA VAL A 4 14.09 -10.01 -20.60
C VAL A 4 15.25 -10.52 -21.46
N ASN A 5 15.79 -9.70 -22.41
CA ASN A 5 16.95 -10.07 -23.20
C ASN A 5 18.23 -10.12 -22.37
N ARG A 6 18.22 -9.51 -21.19
CA ARG A 6 19.35 -9.45 -20.23
C ARG A 6 19.17 -10.43 -19.07
N PHE A 7 18.13 -11.24 -19.10
CA PHE A 7 17.92 -12.28 -18.11
C PHE A 7 18.90 -13.43 -18.30
N PRO A 8 19.17 -14.24 -17.26
CA PRO A 8 20.01 -15.42 -17.38
C PRO A 8 19.54 -16.34 -18.51
N ALA A 9 20.49 -16.95 -19.24
CA ALA A 9 20.20 -17.79 -20.40
C ALA A 9 19.24 -18.95 -20.09
N ALA A 10 19.21 -19.44 -18.85
CA ALA A 10 18.25 -20.45 -18.40
C ALA A 10 16.79 -20.03 -18.52
N LEU A 11 16.50 -18.73 -18.56
CA LEU A 11 15.14 -18.18 -18.70
C LEU A 11 14.75 -17.88 -20.16
N ALA A 12 15.67 -18.06 -21.12
CA ALA A 12 15.39 -17.78 -22.53
C ALA A 12 14.17 -18.52 -23.11
N PRO A 13 13.86 -19.78 -22.75
CA PRO A 13 12.66 -20.46 -23.24
C PRO A 13 11.34 -19.84 -22.79
N TRP A 14 11.36 -19.02 -21.71
CA TRP A 14 10.19 -18.42 -21.09
C TRP A 14 10.06 -16.94 -21.40
N LYS A 15 10.84 -16.43 -22.35
CA LYS A 15 10.94 -15.00 -22.63
C LYS A 15 9.58 -14.36 -22.89
N ASP A 16 8.76 -14.95 -23.75
CA ASP A 16 7.45 -14.40 -24.11
C ASP A 16 6.46 -14.35 -22.93
N GLU A 17 6.61 -15.28 -21.99
CA GLU A 17 5.79 -15.29 -20.76
C GLU A 17 6.29 -14.27 -19.72
N LEU A 18 7.57 -14.00 -19.70
CA LEU A 18 8.21 -13.13 -18.71
C LEU A 18 8.22 -11.65 -19.10
N GLU A 19 8.12 -11.35 -20.41
CA GLU A 19 8.17 -9.98 -20.91
C GLU A 19 7.04 -9.12 -20.35
N GLY A 20 7.41 -7.95 -19.75
CA GLY A 20 6.49 -7.04 -19.09
C GLY A 20 5.87 -7.57 -17.78
N ARG A 21 6.22 -8.78 -17.33
CA ARG A 21 5.63 -9.44 -16.15
C ARG A 21 6.65 -9.84 -15.10
N ALA A 22 7.92 -9.82 -15.41
CA ALA A 22 8.98 -10.23 -14.52
C ALA A 22 10.11 -9.21 -14.44
N VAL A 23 10.75 -9.15 -13.28
CA VAL A 23 11.96 -8.36 -13.04
C VAL A 23 12.95 -9.17 -12.23
N ILE A 24 14.23 -9.01 -12.52
CA ILE A 24 15.30 -9.56 -11.69
C ILE A 24 15.74 -8.49 -10.70
N VAL A 25 15.65 -8.83 -9.43
CA VAL A 25 15.96 -7.94 -8.32
C VAL A 25 17.13 -8.46 -7.48
N ARG A 26 17.76 -7.57 -6.71
CA ARG A 26 18.70 -7.97 -5.66
C ARG A 26 17.94 -8.49 -4.48
N LYS A 27 18.40 -9.61 -3.89
CA LYS A 27 17.83 -10.11 -2.64
C LYS A 27 18.19 -9.18 -1.48
N ALA A 28 17.18 -8.85 -0.69
CA ALA A 28 17.33 -8.14 0.57
C ALA A 28 16.93 -9.05 1.73
N LYS A 29 17.41 -8.72 2.94
CA LYS A 29 16.84 -9.25 4.18
C LYS A 29 15.71 -8.32 4.61
N PRO A 30 14.43 -8.68 4.38
CA PRO A 30 13.31 -7.80 4.66
C PRO A 30 13.17 -7.55 6.18
N LEU A 31 12.67 -6.38 6.53
CA LEU A 31 12.25 -6.07 7.89
C LEU A 31 10.93 -6.78 8.21
N PRO A 32 10.70 -7.19 9.47
CA PRO A 32 9.48 -7.88 9.89
C PRO A 32 8.31 -6.90 10.15
N VAL A 33 8.35 -5.72 9.57
CA VAL A 33 7.37 -4.65 9.74
C VAL A 33 7.01 -4.07 8.39
N GLU A 34 5.72 -3.91 8.12
CA GLU A 34 5.22 -3.12 7.01
C GLU A 34 5.12 -1.65 7.42
N CYS A 35 5.62 -0.76 6.58
CA CYS A 35 5.74 0.66 6.85
C CYS A 35 4.61 1.42 6.17
N ILE A 36 3.53 1.62 6.89
CA ILE A 36 2.33 2.28 6.37
C ILE A 36 2.34 3.76 6.75
N VAL A 37 2.01 4.63 5.81
CA VAL A 37 1.69 6.03 6.06
C VAL A 37 0.24 6.29 5.76
N ARG A 38 -0.42 7.03 6.64
CA ARG A 38 -1.80 7.48 6.45
C ARG A 38 -1.87 8.99 6.47
N GLY A 39 -2.25 9.57 5.34
CA GLY A 39 -2.62 10.99 5.25
C GLY A 39 -4.12 11.21 5.39
N TYR A 40 -4.90 10.12 5.40
CA TYR A 40 -6.34 10.11 5.59
C TYR A 40 -6.75 8.91 6.45
N ILE A 41 -7.80 9.09 7.26
CA ILE A 41 -8.29 8.03 8.14
C ILE A 41 -9.24 7.09 7.40
N THR A 42 -8.74 5.94 6.95
CA THR A 42 -9.49 4.95 6.16
C THR A 42 -9.03 3.51 6.44
N GLY A 43 -9.72 2.53 5.88
CA GLY A 43 -9.34 1.12 5.97
C GLY A 43 -9.22 0.59 7.40
N SER A 44 -8.13 -0.12 7.72
CA SER A 44 -7.87 -0.64 9.07
C SER A 44 -7.72 0.47 10.10
N GLY A 45 -7.07 1.59 9.73
CA GLY A 45 -6.92 2.74 10.62
C GLY A 45 -8.27 3.36 11.02
N TRP A 46 -9.22 3.44 10.10
CA TRP A 46 -10.58 3.88 10.43
C TRP A 46 -11.31 2.90 11.37
N LYS A 47 -11.12 1.59 11.17
CA LYS A 47 -11.70 0.56 12.06
C LYS A 47 -11.16 0.70 13.47
N ASP A 48 -9.83 0.85 13.63
CA ASP A 48 -9.18 1.02 14.93
C ASP A 48 -9.63 2.31 15.61
N TYR A 49 -9.67 3.42 14.87
CA TYR A 49 -10.13 4.69 15.39
C TYR A 49 -11.58 4.62 15.89
N LYS A 50 -12.50 4.00 15.15
CA LYS A 50 -13.88 3.81 15.60
C LYS A 50 -13.99 3.00 16.89
N ALA A 51 -13.11 2.03 17.06
CA ALA A 51 -13.12 1.15 18.23
C ALA A 51 -12.48 1.78 19.46
N THR A 52 -11.41 2.57 19.28
CA THR A 52 -10.53 2.99 20.38
C THR A 52 -10.25 4.49 20.47
N GLY A 53 -10.60 5.26 19.45
CA GLY A 53 -10.21 6.67 19.32
C GLY A 53 -8.72 6.86 18.98
N SER A 54 -8.04 5.77 18.61
CA SER A 54 -6.58 5.75 18.40
C SER A 54 -6.21 4.90 17.18
N VAL A 55 -5.02 5.13 16.62
CA VAL A 55 -4.42 4.31 15.56
C VAL A 55 -2.93 4.14 15.87
N CYS A 56 -2.43 2.92 15.96
CA CYS A 56 -1.00 2.61 16.17
C CYS A 56 -0.36 3.38 17.35
N GLY A 57 -1.12 3.61 18.43
CA GLY A 57 -0.68 4.36 19.60
C GLY A 57 -0.91 5.89 19.50
N TYR A 58 -1.26 6.43 18.35
CA TYR A 58 -1.64 7.85 18.22
C TYR A 58 -3.08 8.05 18.69
N LYS A 59 -3.28 8.87 19.72
CA LYS A 59 -4.60 9.34 20.12
C LYS A 59 -5.04 10.45 19.17
N LEU A 60 -6.13 10.22 18.45
CA LEU A 60 -6.62 11.16 17.45
C LEU A 60 -7.74 12.07 17.99
N PRO A 61 -7.97 13.24 17.36
CA PRO A 61 -9.08 14.10 17.71
C PRO A 61 -10.42 13.35 17.70
N ALA A 62 -11.33 13.70 18.61
CA ALA A 62 -12.68 13.20 18.58
C ALA A 62 -13.45 13.69 17.35
N ASN A 63 -14.43 12.90 16.88
CA ASN A 63 -15.34 13.24 15.78
C ASN A 63 -14.70 13.27 14.38
N LEU A 64 -13.56 12.61 14.16
CA LEU A 64 -13.10 12.33 12.80
C LEU A 64 -14.13 11.45 12.08
N ARG A 65 -14.34 11.75 10.82
CA ARG A 65 -15.20 10.97 9.91
C ARG A 65 -14.34 10.08 9.02
N GLU A 66 -14.93 9.09 8.44
CA GLU A 66 -14.24 8.27 7.44
C GLU A 66 -13.68 9.14 6.32
N SER A 67 -12.45 8.86 5.92
CA SER A 67 -11.70 9.61 4.91
C SER A 67 -11.35 11.05 5.27
N ASP A 68 -11.53 11.51 6.51
CA ASP A 68 -11.01 12.80 6.93
C ASP A 68 -9.48 12.82 6.83
N LYS A 69 -8.92 13.97 6.43
CA LYS A 69 -7.49 14.20 6.30
C LYS A 69 -6.81 14.17 7.68
N LEU A 70 -5.66 13.53 7.74
CA LEU A 70 -4.76 13.57 8.89
C LEU A 70 -3.64 14.57 8.63
N GLU A 71 -3.44 15.50 9.54
CA GLU A 71 -2.39 16.51 9.44
C GLU A 71 -1.68 16.64 10.79
N PRO A 72 -0.41 16.29 10.90
CA PRO A 72 0.43 15.68 9.85
C PRO A 72 0.01 14.25 9.48
N ALA A 73 0.52 13.73 8.35
CA ALA A 73 0.40 12.32 8.02
C ALA A 73 1.07 11.45 9.09
N LEU A 74 0.53 10.27 9.35
CA LEU A 74 0.96 9.39 10.44
C LEU A 74 1.70 8.16 9.90
N PHE A 75 2.80 7.82 10.53
CA PHE A 75 3.45 6.52 10.37
C PHE A 75 2.71 5.49 11.23
N THR A 76 2.10 4.51 10.58
CA THR A 76 1.21 3.52 11.22
C THR A 76 1.63 2.11 10.85
N PRO A 77 2.71 1.59 11.47
CA PRO A 77 3.27 0.30 11.11
C PRO A 77 2.33 -0.87 11.39
N SER A 78 2.52 -1.98 10.67
CA SER A 78 1.92 -3.26 10.98
C SER A 78 2.97 -4.37 11.03
N THR A 79 2.64 -5.47 11.69
CA THR A 79 3.44 -6.68 11.57
C THR A 79 3.39 -7.21 10.14
N LYS A 80 4.44 -7.86 9.69
CA LYS A 80 4.42 -8.66 8.47
C LYS A 80 4.05 -10.08 8.89
N ALA A 81 2.78 -10.45 8.68
CA ALA A 81 2.25 -11.73 9.08
C ALA A 81 2.88 -12.89 8.32
N GLU A 82 2.98 -14.04 8.97
CA GLU A 82 3.29 -15.31 8.30
C GLU A 82 2.15 -15.69 7.33
N LEU A 83 2.49 -16.50 6.35
CA LEU A 83 1.53 -16.97 5.34
C LEU A 83 0.28 -17.57 6.03
N GLY A 84 -0.89 -16.99 5.73
CA GLY A 84 -2.18 -17.44 6.29
C GLY A 84 -2.65 -16.69 7.54
N LYS A 85 -1.87 -15.73 8.04
CA LYS A 85 -2.29 -14.78 9.09
C LYS A 85 -2.51 -13.40 8.49
N HIS A 86 -3.24 -12.54 9.18
CA HIS A 86 -3.44 -11.14 8.79
C HIS A 86 -2.41 -10.25 9.47
N ASP A 87 -1.97 -9.22 8.74
CA ASP A 87 -1.14 -8.16 9.30
C ASP A 87 -1.93 -7.40 10.37
N GLU A 88 -1.28 -7.14 11.50
CA GLU A 88 -1.87 -6.43 12.62
C GLU A 88 -1.21 -5.06 12.79
N ASN A 89 -2.02 -4.01 12.91
CA ASN A 89 -1.50 -2.69 13.24
C ASN A 89 -0.80 -2.74 14.60
N ILE A 90 0.43 -2.22 14.66
CA ILE A 90 1.22 -2.13 15.89
C ILE A 90 1.57 -0.68 16.20
N SER A 91 1.87 -0.38 17.45
CA SER A 91 2.33 0.96 17.82
C SER A 91 3.76 1.21 17.29
N VAL A 92 4.11 2.50 17.16
CA VAL A 92 5.48 2.90 16.80
C VAL A 92 6.49 2.37 17.82
N ALA A 93 6.12 2.31 19.11
CA ALA A 93 6.96 1.72 20.16
C ALA A 93 7.22 0.23 19.94
N GLN A 94 6.18 -0.55 19.62
CA GLN A 94 6.32 -1.97 19.29
C GLN A 94 7.16 -2.19 18.03
N ALA A 95 7.01 -1.34 17.02
CA ALA A 95 7.88 -1.39 15.84
C ALA A 95 9.34 -1.11 16.20
N ALA A 96 9.60 -0.18 17.11
CA ALA A 96 10.95 0.11 17.61
C ALA A 96 11.54 -1.06 18.44
N GLU A 97 10.72 -1.79 19.19
CA GLU A 97 11.16 -3.03 19.88
C GLU A 97 11.58 -4.12 18.88
N LEU A 98 10.85 -4.26 17.75
CA LEU A 98 11.14 -5.26 16.72
C LEU A 98 12.38 -4.91 15.88
N LEU A 99 12.56 -3.64 15.56
CA LEU A 99 13.57 -3.17 14.58
C LEU A 99 14.85 -2.64 15.27
N GLY A 100 14.79 -2.32 16.54
CA GLY A 100 15.76 -1.46 17.21
C GLY A 100 15.49 0.03 16.94
N ALA A 101 15.73 0.87 17.93
CA ALA A 101 15.35 2.30 17.94
C ALA A 101 15.92 3.08 16.75
N GLU A 102 17.18 2.84 16.38
CA GLU A 102 17.85 3.54 15.27
C GLU A 102 17.21 3.18 13.92
N THR A 103 17.03 1.89 13.65
CA THR A 103 16.40 1.41 12.41
C THR A 103 14.96 1.90 12.32
N ALA A 104 14.19 1.82 13.39
CA ALA A 104 12.81 2.28 13.43
C ALA A 104 12.70 3.78 13.12
N ALA A 105 13.53 4.61 13.75
CA ALA A 105 13.57 6.05 13.49
C ALA A 105 13.99 6.38 12.04
N GLN A 106 14.92 5.62 11.47
CA GLN A 106 15.35 5.79 10.07
C GLN A 106 14.20 5.42 9.11
N VAL A 107 13.56 4.29 9.34
CA VAL A 107 12.44 3.80 8.53
C VAL A 107 11.28 4.78 8.58
N GLU A 108 10.86 5.24 9.77
CA GLU A 108 9.79 6.21 9.93
C GLU A 108 10.05 7.50 9.15
N ARG A 109 11.23 8.12 9.34
CA ARG A 109 11.59 9.35 8.61
C ARG A 109 11.59 9.15 7.11
N THR A 110 12.16 8.04 6.62
CA THR A 110 12.25 7.75 5.19
C THR A 110 10.86 7.50 4.60
N THR A 111 10.04 6.73 5.29
CA THR A 111 8.66 6.41 4.91
C THR A 111 7.81 7.68 4.76
N LEU A 112 7.85 8.56 5.76
CA LEU A 112 7.14 9.83 5.72
C LEU A 112 7.66 10.74 4.59
N ALA A 113 8.96 10.82 4.38
CA ALA A 113 9.56 11.64 3.32
C ALA A 113 9.15 11.16 1.92
N ILE A 114 9.16 9.85 1.67
CA ILE A 114 8.71 9.27 0.38
C ILE A 114 7.22 9.54 0.17
N TYR A 115 6.41 9.34 1.21
CA TYR A 115 4.98 9.63 1.14
C TYR A 115 4.71 11.10 0.80
N GLU A 116 5.37 12.04 1.48
CA GLU A 116 5.19 13.48 1.24
C GLU A 116 5.56 13.88 -0.19
N ALA A 117 6.65 13.36 -0.71
CA ALA A 117 7.05 13.60 -2.10
C ALA A 117 6.01 13.03 -3.07
N GLY A 118 5.57 11.79 -2.86
CA GLY A 118 4.57 11.12 -3.71
C GLY A 118 3.20 11.79 -3.66
N ARG A 119 2.69 12.14 -2.47
CA ARG A 119 1.40 12.81 -2.34
C ARG A 119 1.39 14.20 -2.97
N THR A 120 2.50 14.94 -2.86
CA THR A 120 2.62 16.27 -3.48
C THR A 120 2.61 16.18 -5.00
N TYR A 121 3.36 15.23 -5.56
CA TYR A 121 3.40 14.96 -6.98
C TYR A 121 2.01 14.55 -7.52
N ALA A 122 1.36 13.61 -6.86
CA ALA A 122 0.04 13.11 -7.26
C ALA A 122 -1.06 14.17 -7.12
N ALA A 123 -1.02 15.00 -6.07
CA ALA A 123 -1.96 16.09 -5.87
C ALA A 123 -1.94 17.11 -7.01
N GLY A 124 -0.75 17.44 -7.54
CA GLY A 124 -0.59 18.30 -8.72
C GLY A 124 -1.21 17.72 -10.00
N ARG A 125 -1.60 16.43 -9.98
CA ARG A 125 -2.23 15.69 -11.08
C ARG A 125 -3.67 15.25 -10.77
N GLY A 126 -4.27 15.76 -9.72
CA GLY A 126 -5.65 15.46 -9.36
C GLY A 126 -5.84 14.11 -8.66
N ILE A 127 -4.78 13.50 -8.12
CA ILE A 127 -4.86 12.27 -7.32
C ILE A 127 -4.49 12.53 -5.87
N ILE A 128 -5.34 12.08 -4.95
CA ILE A 128 -5.05 11.98 -3.52
C ILE A 128 -4.44 10.61 -3.23
N VAL A 129 -3.23 10.59 -2.69
CA VAL A 129 -2.65 9.39 -2.08
C VAL A 129 -3.09 9.35 -0.62
N ALA A 130 -4.10 8.55 -0.33
CA ALA A 130 -4.71 8.51 1.00
C ALA A 130 -3.84 7.80 2.03
N ASP A 131 -3.32 6.67 1.67
CA ASP A 131 -2.32 5.90 2.40
C ASP A 131 -1.47 5.08 1.44
N THR A 132 -0.36 4.60 1.94
CA THR A 132 0.53 3.70 1.21
C THR A 132 1.28 2.80 2.16
N LYS A 133 1.68 1.64 1.66
CA LYS A 133 2.52 0.66 2.33
C LYS A 133 3.87 0.57 1.64
N PHE A 134 4.95 0.64 2.41
CA PHE A 134 6.30 0.39 1.95
C PHE A 134 6.92 -0.79 2.68
N GLU A 135 7.85 -1.44 2.02
CA GLU A 135 8.70 -2.45 2.62
C GLU A 135 10.16 -2.01 2.58
N PHE A 136 10.89 -2.34 3.62
CA PHE A 136 12.32 -2.08 3.73
C PHE A 136 13.07 -3.37 4.04
N GLY A 137 14.34 -3.38 3.65
CA GLY A 137 15.23 -4.49 3.92
C GLY A 137 16.70 -4.09 3.85
N PHE A 138 17.55 -4.94 4.38
CA PHE A 138 19.00 -4.73 4.33
C PHE A 138 19.63 -5.45 3.15
N ILE A 139 20.48 -4.73 2.42
CA ILE A 139 21.41 -5.25 1.41
C ILE A 139 22.80 -4.76 1.79
N ASP A 140 23.74 -5.66 2.02
CA ASP A 140 25.11 -5.34 2.41
C ASP A 140 25.18 -4.37 3.62
N GLY A 141 24.33 -4.58 4.61
CA GLY A 141 24.24 -3.75 5.83
C GLY A 141 23.60 -2.37 5.65
N LYS A 142 23.13 -2.02 4.47
CA LYS A 142 22.46 -0.75 4.19
C LYS A 142 20.96 -0.95 4.07
N LEU A 143 20.20 -0.02 4.64
CA LEU A 143 18.74 0.00 4.51
C LEU A 143 18.34 0.41 3.09
N HIS A 144 17.46 -0.36 2.49
CA HIS A 144 16.90 -0.12 1.15
C HIS A 144 15.39 -0.17 1.22
N LEU A 145 14.74 0.69 0.43
CA LEU A 145 13.36 0.51 0.07
C LEU A 145 13.29 -0.67 -0.90
N ILE A 146 12.42 -1.62 -0.63
CA ILE A 146 12.22 -2.85 -1.41
C ILE A 146 10.75 -2.99 -1.77
N ASP A 147 10.44 -3.97 -2.62
CA ASP A 147 9.09 -4.22 -3.10
C ASP A 147 8.52 -3.04 -3.92
N GLU A 148 7.22 -2.96 -4.08
CA GLU A 148 6.54 -1.93 -4.84
C GLU A 148 6.46 -0.58 -4.09
N VAL A 149 6.43 0.52 -4.86
CA VAL A 149 6.43 1.88 -4.32
C VAL A 149 5.34 2.71 -4.97
N LEU A 150 4.36 3.18 -4.19
CA LEU A 150 3.30 4.09 -4.64
C LEU A 150 2.55 3.57 -5.88
N THR A 151 2.25 2.29 -5.90
CA THR A 151 1.43 1.66 -6.94
C THR A 151 -0.03 1.60 -6.50
N PRO A 152 -0.99 1.40 -7.41
CA PRO A 152 -2.39 1.17 -7.03
C PRO A 152 -2.60 -0.11 -6.21
N ASP A 153 -1.60 -0.99 -6.10
CA ASP A 153 -1.66 -2.17 -5.24
C ASP A 153 -1.23 -1.88 -3.80
N SER A 154 -0.17 -1.09 -3.62
CA SER A 154 0.35 -0.69 -2.30
C SER A 154 -0.33 0.54 -1.70
N SER A 155 -1.11 1.29 -2.48
CA SER A 155 -1.62 2.61 -2.11
C SER A 155 -3.11 2.76 -2.42
N ARG A 156 -3.81 3.63 -1.67
CA ARG A 156 -5.14 4.10 -2.05
C ARG A 156 -5.02 5.41 -2.79
N PHE A 157 -5.42 5.39 -4.07
CA PHE A 157 -5.45 6.56 -4.95
C PHE A 157 -6.89 6.98 -5.18
N TRP A 158 -7.23 8.20 -4.75
CA TRP A 158 -8.57 8.75 -4.92
C TRP A 158 -8.57 9.91 -5.93
N PRO A 159 -9.57 10.00 -6.81
CA PRO A 159 -9.76 11.19 -7.63
C PRO A 159 -10.08 12.40 -6.75
N ALA A 160 -9.26 13.44 -6.86
CA ALA A 160 -9.35 14.60 -5.98
C ALA A 160 -10.65 15.39 -6.18
N ASP A 161 -11.18 15.42 -7.39
CA ASP A 161 -12.45 16.07 -7.75
C ASP A 161 -13.69 15.37 -7.20
N GLN A 162 -13.57 14.10 -6.81
CA GLN A 162 -14.65 13.30 -6.26
C GLN A 162 -14.53 13.08 -4.75
N TYR A 163 -13.48 13.58 -4.14
CA TYR A 163 -13.24 13.41 -2.71
C TYR A 163 -14.32 14.07 -1.85
N LYS A 164 -14.90 13.28 -0.94
CA LYS A 164 -15.94 13.72 0.02
C LYS A 164 -15.68 13.08 1.38
N PRO A 165 -15.24 13.85 2.39
CA PRO A 165 -15.05 13.29 3.73
C PRO A 165 -16.37 12.79 4.36
N GLY A 166 -16.28 11.80 5.23
CA GLY A 166 -17.43 11.18 5.89
C GLY A 166 -17.98 9.94 5.22
N GLN A 167 -17.32 9.45 4.19
CA GLN A 167 -17.71 8.24 3.46
C GLN A 167 -16.50 7.54 2.82
N GLY A 168 -16.71 6.30 2.35
CA GLY A 168 -15.75 5.62 1.46
C GLY A 168 -15.58 6.39 0.14
N GLN A 169 -14.38 6.33 -0.45
CA GLN A 169 -14.05 7.10 -1.65
C GLN A 169 -14.01 6.23 -2.90
N PRO A 170 -14.39 6.77 -4.08
CA PRO A 170 -13.98 6.17 -5.35
C PRO A 170 -12.45 6.01 -5.38
N SER A 171 -11.98 4.93 -5.99
CA SER A 171 -10.54 4.63 -5.94
C SER A 171 -10.05 4.05 -7.26
N PHE A 172 -8.79 4.37 -7.60
CA PHE A 172 -8.07 3.78 -8.74
C PHE A 172 -7.33 2.49 -8.37
N ASP A 173 -7.49 2.01 -7.14
CA ASP A 173 -6.84 0.81 -6.61
C ASP A 173 -7.76 -0.43 -6.63
N LYS A 174 -7.32 -1.49 -5.97
CA LYS A 174 -8.05 -2.76 -5.83
C LYS A 174 -9.33 -2.69 -4.97
N GLN A 175 -9.74 -1.51 -4.50
CA GLN A 175 -10.95 -1.36 -3.71
C GLN A 175 -12.20 -1.78 -4.51
N TYR A 176 -12.24 -1.50 -5.82
CA TYR A 176 -13.33 -1.93 -6.70
C TYR A 176 -13.52 -3.46 -6.69
N LEU A 177 -12.42 -4.21 -6.79
CA LEU A 177 -12.45 -5.67 -6.66
C LEU A 177 -12.89 -6.11 -5.27
N ARG A 178 -12.39 -5.45 -4.22
CA ARG A 178 -12.77 -5.76 -2.83
C ARG A 178 -14.26 -5.53 -2.61
N ASP A 179 -14.82 -4.42 -3.10
CA ASP A 179 -16.24 -4.10 -2.98
C ASP A 179 -17.13 -5.14 -3.69
N TRP A 180 -16.65 -5.68 -4.81
CA TRP A 180 -17.34 -6.78 -5.48
C TRP A 180 -17.27 -8.07 -4.66
N LEU A 181 -16.08 -8.43 -4.14
CA LEU A 181 -15.90 -9.62 -3.30
C LEU A 181 -16.74 -9.58 -2.01
N GLU A 182 -16.85 -8.42 -1.38
CA GLU A 182 -17.67 -8.26 -0.17
C GLU A 182 -19.17 -8.49 -0.42
N LYS A 183 -19.65 -8.35 -1.64
CA LYS A 183 -21.05 -8.62 -2.04
C LYS A 183 -21.30 -10.09 -2.38
N GLN A 184 -20.23 -10.91 -2.47
CA GLN A 184 -20.37 -12.33 -2.78
C GLN A 184 -20.72 -13.13 -1.52
N PRO A 185 -21.52 -14.21 -1.63
CA PRO A 185 -21.76 -15.14 -0.55
C PRO A 185 -20.54 -16.04 -0.31
N TRP A 186 -19.42 -15.44 0.07
CA TRP A 186 -18.12 -16.11 0.24
C TRP A 186 -17.57 -15.85 1.64
N ASN A 187 -17.15 -16.92 2.30
CA ASN A 187 -16.61 -16.90 3.66
C ASN A 187 -15.13 -16.48 3.75
N LYS A 188 -14.54 -16.00 2.64
CA LYS A 188 -13.13 -15.61 2.52
C LYS A 188 -12.13 -16.77 2.69
N GLN A 189 -12.60 -18.01 2.52
CA GLN A 189 -11.74 -19.18 2.51
C GLN A 189 -11.60 -19.72 1.07
N PRO A 190 -10.44 -20.31 0.70
CA PRO A 190 -10.27 -20.93 -0.61
C PRO A 190 -11.30 -22.04 -0.87
N PRO A 191 -11.74 -22.22 -2.12
CA PRO A 191 -11.41 -21.41 -3.30
C PRO A 191 -12.20 -20.10 -3.35
N PRO A 192 -11.59 -19.02 -3.87
CA PRO A 192 -12.32 -17.76 -4.08
C PRO A 192 -13.34 -17.89 -5.22
N PRO A 193 -14.37 -17.04 -5.28
CA PRO A 193 -15.29 -16.99 -6.41
C PRO A 193 -14.54 -16.60 -7.70
N ALA A 194 -14.95 -17.18 -8.82
CA ALA A 194 -14.42 -16.78 -10.13
C ALA A 194 -14.77 -15.32 -10.43
N LEU A 195 -13.78 -14.57 -10.89
CA LEU A 195 -13.98 -13.16 -11.22
C LEU A 195 -14.65 -13.05 -12.60
N PRO A 196 -15.79 -12.33 -12.72
CA PRO A 196 -16.35 -11.99 -14.02
C PRO A 196 -15.37 -11.15 -14.84
N GLU A 197 -15.38 -11.34 -16.16
CA GLU A 197 -14.48 -10.61 -17.07
C GLU A 197 -14.66 -9.09 -16.97
N GLU A 198 -15.88 -8.62 -16.72
CA GLU A 198 -16.18 -7.21 -16.50
C GLU A 198 -15.47 -6.62 -15.27
N ILE A 199 -15.35 -7.39 -14.19
CA ILE A 199 -14.64 -6.98 -12.96
C ILE A 199 -13.13 -6.93 -13.22
N ILE A 200 -12.59 -7.91 -13.94
CA ILE A 200 -11.19 -7.93 -14.34
C ILE A 200 -10.85 -6.71 -15.19
N LYS A 201 -11.63 -6.45 -16.25
CA LYS A 201 -11.43 -5.30 -17.14
C LYS A 201 -11.59 -3.97 -16.41
N ALA A 202 -12.62 -3.83 -15.57
CA ALA A 202 -12.83 -2.60 -14.82
C ALA A 202 -11.70 -2.32 -13.84
N THR A 203 -11.13 -3.34 -13.19
CA THR A 203 -9.98 -3.20 -12.31
C THR A 203 -8.72 -2.80 -13.10
N ALA A 204 -8.46 -3.45 -14.23
CA ALA A 204 -7.33 -3.12 -15.10
C ALA A 204 -7.42 -1.68 -15.65
N ASN A 205 -8.60 -1.25 -16.05
CA ASN A 205 -8.83 0.11 -16.56
C ASN A 205 -8.54 1.17 -15.49
N ARG A 206 -8.88 0.93 -14.22
CA ARG A 206 -8.57 1.86 -13.12
C ARG A 206 -7.07 2.00 -12.89
N TYR A 207 -6.32 0.90 -12.98
CA TYR A 207 -4.86 0.93 -12.88
C TYR A 207 -4.24 1.69 -14.06
N GLN A 208 -4.76 1.47 -15.27
CA GLN A 208 -4.31 2.19 -16.46
C GLN A 208 -4.63 3.68 -16.37
N GLU A 209 -5.81 4.05 -15.87
CA GLU A 209 -6.23 5.44 -15.68
C GLU A 209 -5.29 6.15 -14.67
N ALA A 210 -5.00 5.53 -13.53
CA ALA A 210 -4.03 6.08 -12.57
C ALA A 210 -2.64 6.26 -13.20
N TYR A 211 -2.18 5.28 -13.96
CA TYR A 211 -0.90 5.35 -14.68
C TYR A 211 -0.89 6.52 -15.66
N ASP A 212 -1.92 6.67 -16.46
CA ASP A 212 -2.02 7.73 -17.46
C ASP A 212 -2.02 9.13 -16.82
N ILE A 213 -2.76 9.30 -15.72
CA ILE A 213 -2.81 10.58 -14.97
C ILE A 213 -1.44 10.92 -14.37
N LEU A 214 -0.74 9.92 -13.81
CA LEU A 214 0.53 10.16 -13.12
C LEU A 214 1.73 10.31 -14.05
N THR A 215 1.67 9.80 -15.29
CA THR A 215 2.82 9.74 -16.20
C THR A 215 2.70 10.63 -17.43
N LYS A 216 1.51 11.11 -17.75
CA LYS A 216 1.24 12.04 -18.87
C LYS A 216 0.96 13.45 -18.34
#